data_000d04902bbd9c9658b555a63ff4a25c
#
_entry.id   000d04902bbd9c9658b555a63ff4a25c
#
_cell.length_a   1.000
_cell.length_b   1.000
_cell.length_c   1.000
_cell.angle_alpha   90.00
_cell.angle_beta   90.00
_cell.angle_gamma   90.00
#
_symmetry.space_group_name_H-M   'P 1'
#
loop_
_entity.id
_entity.type
_entity.pdbx_description
1 polymer ?
#
loop_
_entity_poly.entity_id
_entity_poly.type
_entity_poly.pdbx_seq_one_letter_code
_entity_poly.pdbx_strand_id
1 'polypeptide(L)'
;MVSVFFIEKETMRMKEQSKQIIIRFAKENELARVNELRKQVNDLHVEGKPEIFRAGFNDELQDFIYKIWKDPEQKIVVAELNGVICGFAVLHHIHRPESPFMQERDFMDVDEFCVDKEYRRQGIATEMISFIRNYTKEKGIKRLELNMWEFNQDALAFYEAVGFKTYRRYMEMEM
;
A
#
# COMPACT_ATOMS: atom_id res chain seq x y z
N MET A 1 -3.38 -27.70 43.28
CA MET A 1 -2.84 -28.06 41.95
C MET A 1 -3.75 -27.68 40.75
N VAL A 2 -4.90 -27.06 41.01
CA VAL A 2 -5.87 -26.63 39.95
C VAL A 2 -5.65 -25.19 39.44
N SER A 3 -4.95 -24.35 40.22
CA SER A 3 -4.78 -22.91 39.94
C SER A 3 -3.75 -22.58 38.84
N VAL A 4 -2.71 -23.40 38.68
CA VAL A 4 -1.63 -23.12 37.69
C VAL A 4 -2.11 -23.43 36.26
N PHE A 5 -2.89 -24.48 36.07
CA PHE A 5 -3.47 -24.87 34.77
C PHE A 5 -4.51 -23.84 34.24
N PHE A 6 -5.21 -23.15 35.14
CA PHE A 6 -6.18 -22.09 34.74
C PHE A 6 -5.46 -20.83 34.32
N ILE A 7 -4.38 -20.46 35.01
CA ILE A 7 -3.57 -19.28 34.66
C ILE A 7 -2.82 -19.50 33.33
N GLU A 8 -2.31 -20.69 33.09
CA GLU A 8 -1.65 -21.01 31.80
C GLU A 8 -2.66 -21.01 30.64
N LYS A 9 -3.88 -21.52 30.82
CA LYS A 9 -4.94 -21.45 29.81
C LYS A 9 -5.45 -20.03 29.55
N GLU A 10 -5.57 -19.18 30.56
CA GLU A 10 -5.90 -17.77 30.37
C GLU A 10 -4.74 -17.00 29.73
N THR A 11 -3.51 -17.27 30.10
CA THR A 11 -2.32 -16.67 29.48
C THR A 11 -2.15 -17.14 28.04
N MET A 12 -2.49 -18.37 27.70
CA MET A 12 -2.59 -18.85 26.32
C MET A 12 -3.77 -18.23 25.57
N ARG A 13 -4.93 -18.11 26.17
CA ARG A 13 -6.09 -17.39 25.58
C ARG A 13 -5.82 -15.89 25.36
N MET A 14 -5.07 -15.24 26.22
CA MET A 14 -4.65 -13.85 26.03
C MET A 14 -3.54 -13.71 24.96
N LYS A 15 -2.75 -14.76 24.72
CA LYS A 15 -1.80 -14.82 23.59
C LYS A 15 -2.45 -15.15 22.25
N GLU A 16 -3.62 -15.75 22.26
CA GLU A 16 -4.50 -16.01 21.10
C GLU A 16 -5.56 -14.92 20.86
N GLN A 17 -5.37 -13.69 21.36
CA GLN A 17 -6.00 -12.57 20.69
C GLN A 17 -5.39 -12.51 19.29
N SER A 18 -6.03 -13.24 18.37
CA SER A 18 -5.68 -13.31 16.96
C SER A 18 -5.39 -11.88 16.49
N LYS A 19 -4.18 -11.65 15.99
CA LYS A 19 -3.82 -10.40 15.33
C LYS A 19 -4.86 -10.14 14.25
N GLN A 20 -5.87 -9.36 14.57
CA GLN A 20 -6.92 -9.07 13.61
C GLN A 20 -6.43 -7.95 12.70
N ILE A 21 -5.94 -8.34 11.52
CA ILE A 21 -5.66 -7.41 10.45
C ILE A 21 -6.98 -7.10 9.76
N ILE A 22 -7.35 -5.84 9.72
CA ILE A 22 -8.56 -5.35 9.03
C ILE A 22 -8.09 -4.50 7.86
N ILE A 23 -8.48 -4.88 6.64
CA ILE A 23 -8.21 -4.09 5.44
C ILE A 23 -9.54 -3.48 4.98
N ARG A 24 -9.56 -2.19 4.82
CA ARG A 24 -10.75 -1.42 4.46
C ARG A 24 -10.41 -0.10 3.79
N PHE A 25 -11.41 0.59 3.26
CA PHE A 25 -11.21 1.97 2.82
C PHE A 25 -10.97 2.90 4.02
N ALA A 26 -10.13 3.91 3.81
CA ALA A 26 -9.83 4.92 4.81
C ALA A 26 -11.06 5.76 5.16
N LYS A 27 -11.02 6.43 6.30
CA LYS A 27 -11.92 7.51 6.69
C LYS A 27 -11.15 8.83 6.65
N GLU A 28 -11.86 9.95 6.47
CA GLU A 28 -11.21 11.25 6.36
C GLU A 28 -10.33 11.60 7.58
N ASN A 29 -10.80 11.28 8.77
CA ASN A 29 -10.07 11.54 10.01
C ASN A 29 -8.80 10.66 10.19
N GLU A 30 -8.55 9.73 9.29
CA GLU A 30 -7.37 8.84 9.29
C GLU A 30 -6.25 9.37 8.37
N LEU A 31 -6.54 10.37 7.54
CA LEU A 31 -5.60 10.88 6.53
C LEU A 31 -4.33 11.50 7.14
N ALA A 32 -4.41 12.03 8.37
CA ALA A 32 -3.23 12.48 9.09
C ALA A 32 -2.27 11.32 9.36
N ARG A 33 -2.79 10.16 9.79
CA ARG A 33 -1.97 8.95 9.99
C ARG A 33 -1.45 8.38 8.67
N VAL A 34 -2.24 8.43 7.59
CA VAL A 34 -1.79 8.06 6.25
C VAL A 34 -0.61 8.96 5.82
N ASN A 35 -0.64 10.26 6.11
CA ASN A 35 0.48 11.16 5.82
C ASN A 35 1.77 10.80 6.58
N GLU A 36 1.69 10.32 7.82
CA GLU A 36 2.87 9.80 8.53
C GLU A 36 3.50 8.60 7.80
N LEU A 37 2.67 7.71 7.24
CA LEU A 37 3.14 6.58 6.44
C LEU A 37 3.68 7.04 5.08
N ARG A 38 3.04 8.02 4.43
CA ARG A 38 3.52 8.63 3.19
C ARG A 38 4.90 9.29 3.38
N LYS A 39 5.13 9.89 4.54
CA LYS A 39 6.46 10.40 4.87
C LYS A 39 7.52 9.31 4.87
N GLN A 40 7.22 8.10 5.37
CA GLN A 40 8.19 6.99 5.31
C GLN A 40 8.52 6.59 3.86
N VAL A 41 7.53 6.64 2.96
CA VAL A 41 7.73 6.38 1.52
C VAL A 41 8.60 7.48 0.91
N ASN A 42 8.29 8.74 1.19
CA ASN A 42 9.08 9.88 0.71
C ASN A 42 10.54 9.80 1.18
N ASP A 43 10.77 9.52 2.45
CA ASP A 43 12.12 9.40 3.01
C ASP A 43 12.90 8.27 2.34
N LEU A 44 12.26 7.13 2.05
CA LEU A 44 12.86 6.02 1.29
C LEU A 44 13.23 6.42 -0.15
N HIS A 45 12.37 7.19 -0.82
CA HIS A 45 12.66 7.68 -2.17
C HIS A 45 13.82 8.68 -2.18
N VAL A 46 13.88 9.60 -1.21
CA VAL A 46 14.99 10.54 -1.05
C VAL A 46 16.31 9.80 -0.78
N GLU A 47 16.27 8.75 0.05
CA GLU A 47 17.45 7.92 0.31
C GLU A 47 17.92 7.17 -0.94
N GLY A 48 16.98 6.62 -1.73
CA GLY A 48 17.29 5.82 -2.92
C GLY A 48 17.68 6.62 -4.15
N LYS A 49 17.14 7.84 -4.32
CA LYS A 49 17.35 8.71 -5.49
C LYS A 49 17.34 10.20 -5.09
N PRO A 50 18.34 10.66 -4.31
CA PRO A 50 18.40 12.04 -3.81
C PRO A 50 18.51 13.09 -4.92
N GLU A 51 18.99 12.71 -6.11
CA GLU A 51 19.06 13.57 -7.30
C GLU A 51 17.69 13.83 -7.94
N ILE A 52 16.69 12.99 -7.64
CA ILE A 52 15.32 13.09 -8.18
C ILE A 52 14.36 13.63 -7.12
N PHE A 53 14.44 13.12 -5.89
CA PHE A 53 13.50 13.42 -4.83
C PHE A 53 14.01 14.51 -3.90
N ARG A 54 13.13 15.45 -3.53
CA ARG A 54 13.43 16.49 -2.54
C ARG A 54 13.21 15.96 -1.13
N ALA A 55 14.18 16.23 -0.25
CA ALA A 55 14.03 15.94 1.16
C ALA A 55 12.94 16.80 1.82
N GLY A 56 12.31 16.25 2.85
CA GLY A 56 11.25 16.88 3.60
C GLY A 56 9.85 16.42 3.14
N PHE A 57 8.89 16.63 4.03
CA PHE A 57 7.48 16.31 3.78
C PHE A 57 6.66 17.56 4.12
N ASN A 58 6.63 18.50 3.17
CA ASN A 58 6.04 19.83 3.31
C ASN A 58 4.50 19.80 3.26
N ASP A 59 3.88 20.96 3.49
CA ASP A 59 2.43 21.10 3.53
C ASP A 59 1.78 20.71 2.20
N GLU A 60 2.42 21.02 1.06
CA GLU A 60 1.90 20.64 -0.26
C GLU A 60 1.80 19.12 -0.44
N LEU A 61 2.82 18.36 0.03
CA LEU A 61 2.79 16.90 0.04
C LEU A 61 1.74 16.37 1.02
N GLN A 62 1.56 17.04 2.16
CA GLN A 62 0.52 16.67 3.12
C GLN A 62 -0.88 16.92 2.57
N ASP A 63 -1.09 18.06 1.91
CA ASP A 63 -2.39 18.42 1.33
C ASP A 63 -2.78 17.52 0.15
N PHE A 64 -1.81 16.88 -0.50
CA PHE A 64 -2.05 16.04 -1.66
C PHE A 64 -2.98 14.86 -1.36
N ILE A 65 -2.86 14.22 -0.18
CA ILE A 65 -3.74 13.10 0.20
C ILE A 65 -5.21 13.53 0.31
N TYR A 66 -5.49 14.78 0.71
CA TYR A 66 -6.85 15.29 0.78
C TYR A 66 -7.45 15.59 -0.59
N LYS A 67 -6.60 15.88 -1.60
CA LYS A 67 -7.03 15.98 -3.01
C LYS A 67 -7.39 14.60 -3.54
N ILE A 68 -6.56 13.59 -3.28
CA ILE A 68 -6.84 12.18 -3.60
C ILE A 68 -8.15 11.73 -2.95
N TRP A 69 -8.36 12.05 -1.68
CA TRP A 69 -9.59 11.71 -0.94
C TRP A 69 -10.87 12.23 -1.62
N LYS A 70 -10.80 13.40 -2.24
CA LYS A 70 -11.92 14.06 -2.92
C LYS A 70 -12.13 13.59 -4.35
N ASP A 71 -11.17 12.88 -4.93
CA ASP A 71 -11.24 12.39 -6.30
C ASP A 71 -12.11 11.11 -6.36
N PRO A 72 -13.20 11.08 -7.13
CA PRO A 72 -14.06 9.90 -7.25
C PRO A 72 -13.37 8.68 -7.86
N GLU A 73 -12.38 8.90 -8.75
CA GLU A 73 -11.63 7.85 -9.43
C GLU A 73 -10.53 7.24 -8.55
N GLN A 74 -10.26 7.84 -7.39
CA GLN A 74 -9.25 7.37 -6.47
C GLN A 74 -9.86 6.82 -5.18
N LYS A 75 -9.17 5.87 -4.55
CA LYS A 75 -9.56 5.29 -3.26
C LYS A 75 -8.32 5.10 -2.41
N ILE A 76 -8.48 5.37 -1.11
CA ILE A 76 -7.42 5.11 -0.13
C ILE A 76 -7.83 3.88 0.68
N VAL A 77 -6.98 2.86 0.65
CA VAL A 77 -7.11 1.64 1.46
C VAL A 77 -6.19 1.76 2.66
N VAL A 78 -6.64 1.31 3.82
CA VAL A 78 -5.83 1.23 5.04
C VAL A 78 -5.81 -0.19 5.60
N ALA A 79 -4.69 -0.54 6.22
CA ALA A 79 -4.56 -1.71 7.05
C ALA A 79 -4.56 -1.29 8.52
N GLU A 80 -5.44 -1.89 9.29
CA GLU A 80 -5.55 -1.68 10.74
C GLU A 80 -5.17 -2.96 11.46
N LEU A 81 -4.28 -2.87 12.43
CA LEU A 81 -3.91 -3.95 13.33
C LEU A 81 -4.14 -3.50 14.77
N ASN A 82 -5.05 -4.19 15.47
CA ASN A 82 -5.40 -3.88 16.87
C ASN A 82 -5.77 -2.39 17.09
N GLY A 83 -6.53 -1.79 16.17
CA GLY A 83 -6.96 -0.39 16.25
C GLY A 83 -5.94 0.66 15.77
N VAL A 84 -4.78 0.23 15.29
CA VAL A 84 -3.72 1.12 14.78
C VAL A 84 -3.62 0.99 13.27
N ILE A 85 -3.71 2.11 12.55
CA ILE A 85 -3.44 2.14 11.11
C ILE A 85 -1.92 1.92 10.89
N CYS A 86 -1.59 0.79 10.27
CA CYS A 86 -0.21 0.33 10.07
C CYS A 86 0.17 0.13 8.60
N GLY A 87 -0.73 0.42 7.67
CA GLY A 87 -0.45 0.40 6.24
C GLY A 87 -1.48 1.19 5.47
N PHE A 88 -1.12 1.63 4.26
CA PHE A 88 -2.05 2.25 3.33
C PHE A 88 -1.68 1.93 1.88
N ALA A 89 -2.66 2.12 0.99
CA ALA A 89 -2.46 2.16 -0.46
C ALA A 89 -3.38 3.21 -1.08
N VAL A 90 -2.90 3.86 -2.13
CA VAL A 90 -3.72 4.70 -3.02
C VAL A 90 -4.01 3.90 -4.27
N LEU A 91 -5.28 3.82 -4.63
CA LEU A 91 -5.77 3.17 -5.84
C LEU A 91 -6.31 4.23 -6.79
N HIS A 92 -5.96 4.13 -8.06
CA HIS A 92 -6.48 4.98 -9.10
C HIS A 92 -7.06 4.13 -10.23
N HIS A 93 -8.34 4.28 -10.53
CA HIS A 93 -8.96 3.64 -11.70
C HIS A 93 -8.61 4.44 -12.95
N ILE A 94 -7.88 3.82 -13.87
CA ILE A 94 -7.41 4.46 -15.10
C ILE A 94 -8.04 3.79 -16.31
N HIS A 95 -8.80 4.59 -17.05
CA HIS A 95 -9.30 4.22 -18.36
C HIS A 95 -8.55 5.00 -19.44
N ARG A 96 -7.90 4.29 -20.35
CA ARG A 96 -7.23 4.85 -21.52
C ARG A 96 -7.94 4.36 -22.77
N PRO A 97 -8.61 5.23 -23.52
CA PRO A 97 -9.31 4.84 -24.74
C PRO A 97 -8.34 4.32 -25.80
N GLU A 98 -8.88 3.58 -26.72
CA GLU A 98 -8.19 3.10 -27.94
C GLU A 98 -7.61 4.28 -28.74
N SER A 99 -6.45 4.06 -29.35
CA SER A 99 -5.79 5.00 -30.26
C SER A 99 -5.30 4.26 -31.51
N PRO A 100 -4.84 4.94 -32.59
CA PRO A 100 -4.38 4.28 -33.80
C PRO A 100 -3.28 3.23 -33.63
N PHE A 101 -2.55 3.25 -32.52
CA PHE A 101 -1.43 2.34 -32.25
C PHE A 101 -1.53 1.61 -30.91
N MET A 102 -2.58 1.87 -30.11
CA MET A 102 -2.76 1.22 -28.79
C MET A 102 -4.20 0.75 -28.62
N GLN A 103 -4.35 -0.45 -28.10
CA GLN A 103 -5.64 -0.97 -27.64
C GLN A 103 -6.14 -0.18 -26.44
N GLU A 104 -7.46 -0.17 -26.25
CA GLU A 104 -8.07 0.32 -25.00
C GLU A 104 -7.47 -0.38 -23.79
N ARG A 105 -7.22 0.39 -22.73
CA ARG A 105 -6.71 -0.13 -21.47
C ARG A 105 -7.55 0.37 -20.31
N ASP A 106 -8.04 -0.57 -19.54
CA ASP A 106 -8.79 -0.34 -18.31
C ASP A 106 -8.10 -1.11 -17.17
N PHE A 107 -7.60 -0.38 -16.16
CA PHE A 107 -6.82 -0.99 -15.10
C PHE A 107 -6.90 -0.20 -13.80
N MET A 108 -6.71 -0.90 -12.69
CA MET A 108 -6.49 -0.29 -11.38
C MET A 108 -5.00 -0.10 -11.18
N ASP A 109 -4.57 1.12 -10.94
CA ASP A 109 -3.18 1.45 -10.58
C ASP A 109 -3.04 1.55 -9.06
N VAL A 110 -1.99 0.94 -8.51
CA VAL A 110 -1.59 1.10 -7.11
C VAL A 110 -0.48 2.15 -7.11
N ASP A 111 -0.89 3.42 -6.94
CA ASP A 111 -0.01 4.57 -7.05
C ASP A 111 0.93 4.72 -5.84
N GLU A 112 0.39 4.56 -4.63
CA GLU A 112 1.17 4.53 -3.39
C GLU A 112 0.86 3.25 -2.59
N PHE A 113 1.89 2.65 -1.97
CA PHE A 113 1.72 1.48 -1.13
C PHE A 113 2.77 1.46 -0.02
N CYS A 114 2.34 1.32 1.23
CA CYS A 114 3.24 1.25 2.37
C CYS A 114 2.68 0.38 3.49
N VAL A 115 3.56 -0.37 4.14
CA VAL A 115 3.36 -0.90 5.49
C VAL A 115 4.40 -0.25 6.40
N ASP A 116 3.94 0.32 7.50
CA ASP A 116 4.76 0.93 8.52
C ASP A 116 5.93 0.01 8.89
N LYS A 117 7.13 0.55 8.92
CA LYS A 117 8.37 -0.21 9.18
C LYS A 117 8.29 -1.07 10.45
N GLU A 118 7.56 -0.60 11.49
CA GLU A 118 7.39 -1.31 12.76
C GLU A 118 6.42 -2.48 12.68
N TYR A 119 5.61 -2.55 11.60
CA TYR A 119 4.59 -3.58 11.39
C TYR A 119 4.89 -4.51 10.22
N ARG A 120 6.08 -4.39 9.60
CA ARG A 120 6.48 -5.26 8.48
C ARG A 120 6.66 -6.71 8.90
N ARG A 121 6.68 -7.63 7.91
CA ARG A 121 6.88 -9.08 8.09
C ARG A 121 5.80 -9.76 8.93
N GLN A 122 4.60 -9.20 8.94
CA GLN A 122 3.44 -9.73 9.67
C GLN A 122 2.28 -10.14 8.75
N GLY A 123 2.50 -10.21 7.42
CA GLY A 123 1.47 -10.58 6.44
C GLY A 123 0.60 -9.42 5.96
N ILE A 124 0.71 -8.23 6.56
CA ILE A 124 -0.17 -7.08 6.27
C ILE A 124 -0.18 -6.71 4.79
N ALA A 125 0.99 -6.60 4.15
CA ALA A 125 1.10 -6.27 2.73
C ALA A 125 0.37 -7.30 1.83
N THR A 126 0.46 -8.58 2.17
CA THR A 126 -0.21 -9.66 1.44
C THR A 126 -1.74 -9.55 1.56
N GLU A 127 -2.25 -9.27 2.75
CA GLU A 127 -3.69 -9.05 2.99
C GLU A 127 -4.18 -7.80 2.24
N MET A 128 -3.40 -6.72 2.23
CA MET A 128 -3.72 -5.51 1.46
C MET A 128 -3.82 -5.81 -0.04
N ILE A 129 -2.84 -6.50 -0.62
CA ILE A 129 -2.87 -6.87 -2.05
C ILE A 129 -4.05 -7.80 -2.35
N SER A 130 -4.38 -8.72 -1.45
CA SER A 130 -5.54 -9.61 -1.59
C SER A 130 -6.85 -8.80 -1.63
N PHE A 131 -7.04 -7.85 -0.72
CA PHE A 131 -8.18 -6.95 -0.70
C PHE A 131 -8.27 -6.12 -1.99
N ILE A 132 -7.18 -5.49 -2.41
CA ILE A 132 -7.11 -4.66 -3.62
C ILE A 132 -7.46 -5.49 -4.86
N ARG A 133 -6.93 -6.71 -4.97
CA ARG A 133 -7.23 -7.65 -6.07
C ARG A 133 -8.71 -8.00 -6.12
N ASN A 134 -9.33 -8.27 -4.98
CA ASN A 134 -10.76 -8.58 -4.90
C ASN A 134 -11.60 -7.36 -5.29
N TYR A 135 -11.31 -6.19 -4.75
CA TYR A 135 -11.97 -4.94 -5.12
C TYR A 135 -11.87 -4.63 -6.61
N THR A 136 -10.68 -4.80 -7.22
CA THR A 136 -10.44 -4.61 -8.65
C THR A 136 -11.32 -5.54 -9.49
N LYS A 137 -11.43 -6.82 -9.09
CA LYS A 137 -12.30 -7.80 -9.74
C LYS A 137 -13.79 -7.47 -9.61
N GLU A 138 -14.23 -7.04 -8.42
CA GLU A 138 -15.63 -6.62 -8.16
C GLU A 138 -16.03 -5.43 -9.04
N LYS A 139 -15.10 -4.55 -9.39
CA LYS A 139 -15.28 -3.46 -10.35
C LYS A 139 -15.29 -3.91 -11.80
N GLY A 140 -15.08 -5.19 -12.10
CA GLY A 140 -14.98 -5.73 -13.45
C GLY A 140 -13.65 -5.44 -14.16
N ILE A 141 -12.69 -4.82 -13.45
CA ILE A 141 -11.38 -4.45 -13.96
C ILE A 141 -10.48 -5.70 -13.97
N LYS A 142 -9.84 -5.96 -15.10
CA LYS A 142 -9.07 -7.19 -15.31
C LYS A 142 -7.58 -7.05 -15.03
N ARG A 143 -7.10 -5.83 -14.81
CA ARG A 143 -5.67 -5.53 -14.63
C ARG A 143 -5.45 -4.73 -13.36
N LEU A 144 -4.45 -5.14 -12.61
CA LEU A 144 -3.88 -4.42 -11.48
C LEU A 144 -2.44 -4.10 -11.84
N GLU A 145 -2.10 -2.83 -11.87
CA GLU A 145 -0.76 -2.34 -12.23
C GLU A 145 -0.16 -1.56 -11.06
N LEU A 146 1.13 -1.44 -11.05
CA LEU A 146 1.89 -0.56 -10.17
C LEU A 146 3.20 -0.18 -10.85
N ASN A 147 3.83 0.86 -10.32
CA ASN A 147 5.15 1.26 -10.73
C ASN A 147 6.04 1.38 -9.48
N MET A 148 7.30 1.01 -9.59
CA MET A 148 8.24 1.02 -8.48
C MET A 148 9.65 1.39 -8.96
N TRP A 149 10.45 1.88 -8.05
CA TRP A 149 11.85 2.20 -8.31
C TRP A 149 12.74 0.96 -8.20
N GLU A 150 13.65 0.79 -9.17
CA GLU A 150 14.55 -0.37 -9.25
C GLU A 150 15.44 -0.54 -7.99
N PHE A 151 15.76 0.53 -7.28
CA PHE A 151 16.55 0.44 -6.05
C PHE A 151 15.81 -0.27 -4.91
N ASN A 152 14.48 -0.33 -4.94
CA ASN A 152 13.67 -0.94 -3.88
C ASN A 152 13.50 -2.45 -4.11
N GLN A 153 14.59 -3.19 -3.93
CA GLN A 153 14.63 -4.64 -4.18
C GLN A 153 13.70 -5.43 -3.26
N ASP A 154 13.47 -4.96 -2.04
CA ASP A 154 12.52 -5.60 -1.10
C ASP A 154 11.08 -5.52 -1.63
N ALA A 155 10.71 -4.37 -2.21
CA ALA A 155 9.39 -4.21 -2.83
C ALA A 155 9.27 -5.07 -4.08
N LEU A 156 10.31 -5.14 -4.94
CA LEU A 156 10.32 -6.00 -6.12
C LEU A 156 10.08 -7.46 -5.74
N ALA A 157 10.87 -7.98 -4.81
CA ALA A 157 10.74 -9.36 -4.35
C ALA A 157 9.34 -9.66 -3.76
N PHE A 158 8.77 -8.71 -3.02
CA PHE A 158 7.41 -8.83 -2.50
C PHE A 158 6.37 -8.87 -3.63
N TYR A 159 6.42 -7.94 -4.58
CA TYR A 159 5.44 -7.89 -5.68
C TYR A 159 5.52 -9.14 -6.56
N GLU A 160 6.71 -9.64 -6.87
CA GLU A 160 6.88 -10.90 -7.58
C GLU A 160 6.28 -12.10 -6.81
N ALA A 161 6.52 -12.16 -5.50
CA ALA A 161 5.98 -13.21 -4.64
C ALA A 161 4.45 -13.23 -4.58
N VAL A 162 3.79 -12.07 -4.68
CA VAL A 162 2.32 -11.97 -4.74
C VAL A 162 1.74 -12.02 -6.14
N GLY A 163 2.59 -12.24 -7.17
CA GLY A 163 2.20 -12.59 -8.53
C GLY A 163 2.23 -11.45 -9.55
N PHE A 164 2.81 -10.30 -9.23
CA PHE A 164 3.09 -9.29 -10.24
C PHE A 164 4.24 -9.73 -11.15
N LYS A 165 4.25 -9.22 -12.37
CA LYS A 165 5.30 -9.46 -13.37
C LYS A 165 5.70 -8.13 -14.00
N THR A 166 6.99 -7.89 -14.12
CA THR A 166 7.49 -6.74 -14.87
C THR A 166 7.11 -6.85 -16.35
N TYR A 167 6.47 -5.82 -16.90
CA TYR A 167 6.13 -5.77 -18.31
C TYR A 167 6.72 -4.54 -19.02
N ARG A 168 7.28 -3.57 -18.27
CA ARG A 168 7.92 -2.35 -18.80
C ARG A 168 9.08 -1.97 -17.91
N ARG A 169 10.15 -1.42 -18.51
CA ARG A 169 11.28 -0.82 -17.80
C ARG A 169 11.54 0.57 -18.31
N TYR A 170 11.92 1.47 -17.41
CA TYR A 170 12.54 2.75 -17.74
C TYR A 170 14.05 2.59 -17.61
N MET A 171 14.80 3.19 -18.53
CA MET A 171 16.25 3.15 -18.54
C MET A 171 16.77 4.57 -18.71
N GLU A 172 17.84 4.91 -18.03
CA GLU A 172 18.51 6.21 -18.09
C GLU A 172 19.98 6.04 -18.50
N MET A 173 20.59 7.07 -19.07
CA MET A 173 22.02 7.15 -19.35
C MET A 173 22.46 8.56 -18.96
N GLU A 174 23.42 8.65 -18.05
CA GLU A 174 24.11 9.91 -17.77
C GLU A 174 25.09 10.26 -18.92
N MET A 175 25.16 11.56 -19.29
CA MET A 175 25.98 12.10 -20.39
C MET A 175 27.15 12.89 -19.84
#